data_cd5d9ee91cb5a3cbeedb89d94f9df868
#
_entry.id   cd5d9ee91cb5a3cbeedb89d94f9df868
#
_cell.length_a   1.000
_cell.length_b   1.000
_cell.length_c   1.000
_cell.angle_alpha   90.00
_cell.angle_beta   90.00
_cell.angle_gamma   90.00
#
_symmetry.space_group_name_H-M   'P 1'
#
loop_
_entity.id
_entity.type
_entity.pdbx_description
1 polymer ?
#
loop_
_entity_poly.entity_id
_entity_poly.type
_entity_poly.pdbx_seq_one_letter_code
_entity_poly.pdbx_strand_id
1 'polypeptide(L)'
;MKTAIVTSKSSLNHNTGSGHPESISRVTSILEKLKKNKKLIWKNPTSFDKDIIKQAHSSSYLDAVENAFPEKGLVFLDGDTVVSPGSKDATFDAVGSIISAIDGVENK
;
A
#
# COMPACT_ATOMS: atom_id res chain seq x y z
N MET A 1 5.18 12.38 23.44
CA MET A 1 5.44 11.48 22.29
C MET A 1 4.49 11.84 21.17
N LYS A 2 4.98 11.90 19.94
CA LYS A 2 4.17 12.16 18.75
C LYS A 2 3.98 10.87 17.96
N THR A 3 2.79 10.69 17.39
CA THR A 3 2.50 9.54 16.55
C THR A 3 2.27 10.02 15.12
N ALA A 4 3.00 9.43 14.18
CA ALA A 4 2.82 9.70 12.75
C ALA A 4 2.03 8.58 12.09
N ILE A 5 1.17 8.96 11.17
CA ILE A 5 0.45 8.04 10.29
C ILE A 5 1.03 8.23 8.89
N VAL A 6 1.56 7.16 8.32
CA VAL A 6 2.05 7.19 6.95
C VAL A 6 1.06 6.46 6.07
N THR A 7 0.53 7.15 5.08
CA THR A 7 -0.50 6.59 4.20
C THR A 7 -0.47 7.28 2.84
N SER A 8 -1.01 6.61 1.82
CA SER A 8 -1.17 7.16 0.49
C SER A 8 -2.61 7.00 0.02
N LYS A 9 -3.07 7.96 -0.76
CA LYS A 9 -4.39 7.87 -1.41
C LYS A 9 -4.50 6.67 -2.36
N SER A 10 -3.38 6.15 -2.83
CA SER A 10 -3.36 4.98 -3.72
C SER A 10 -3.99 3.75 -3.09
N SER A 11 -3.96 3.63 -1.75
CA SER A 11 -4.61 2.53 -1.05
C SER A 11 -6.13 2.49 -1.27
N LEU A 12 -6.73 3.64 -1.59
CA LEU A 12 -8.16 3.76 -1.90
C LEU A 12 -8.50 3.34 -3.34
N ASN A 13 -7.50 3.03 -4.14
CA ASN A 13 -7.66 2.59 -5.53
C ASN A 13 -7.35 1.10 -5.73
N HIS A 14 -7.04 0.39 -4.65
CA HIS A 14 -6.84 -1.06 -4.68
C HIS A 14 -8.19 -1.75 -4.62
N ASN A 15 -8.82 -1.87 -5.78
CA ASN A 15 -10.13 -2.50 -5.91
C ASN A 15 -9.97 -4.01 -6.05
N THR A 16 -10.55 -4.76 -5.13
CA THR A 16 -10.50 -6.22 -5.10
C THR A 16 -11.83 -6.86 -5.50
N GLY A 17 -12.80 -6.05 -5.90
CA GLY A 17 -14.12 -6.53 -6.26
C GLY A 17 -15.09 -6.51 -5.07
N SER A 18 -16.35 -6.77 -5.37
CA SER A 18 -17.42 -6.76 -4.39
C SER A 18 -17.30 -7.94 -3.42
N GLY A 19 -17.49 -7.69 -2.14
CA GLY A 19 -17.53 -8.75 -1.13
C GLY A 19 -16.16 -9.31 -0.68
N HIS A 20 -15.06 -8.78 -1.19
CA HIS A 20 -13.73 -9.22 -0.77
C HIS A 20 -13.38 -8.63 0.62
N PRO A 21 -12.77 -9.41 1.54
CA PRO A 21 -12.36 -8.91 2.86
C PRO A 21 -11.35 -7.75 2.80
N GLU A 22 -10.43 -7.78 1.83
CA GLU A 22 -9.50 -6.68 1.57
C GLU A 22 -10.21 -5.64 0.72
N SER A 23 -11.00 -4.79 1.40
CA SER A 23 -11.85 -3.80 0.72
C SER A 23 -11.37 -2.38 1.00
N ILE A 24 -11.66 -1.48 0.06
CA ILE A 24 -11.38 -0.04 0.20
C ILE A 24 -12.12 0.53 1.43
N SER A 25 -13.33 0.06 1.69
CA SER A 25 -14.12 0.53 2.82
C SER A 25 -13.46 0.30 4.17
N ARG A 26 -12.65 -0.76 4.30
CA ARG A 26 -11.86 -1.02 5.50
C ARG A 26 -10.88 0.12 5.77
N VAL A 27 -10.15 0.52 4.75
CA VAL A 27 -9.17 1.62 4.83
C VAL A 27 -9.88 2.94 5.10
N THR A 28 -10.96 3.23 4.39
CA THR A 28 -11.76 4.44 4.58
C THR A 28 -12.24 4.57 6.02
N SER A 29 -12.75 3.49 6.60
CA SER A 29 -13.23 3.48 7.98
C SER A 29 -12.13 3.78 8.99
N ILE A 30 -10.93 3.19 8.78
CA ILE A 30 -9.76 3.45 9.63
C ILE A 30 -9.35 4.92 9.54
N LEU A 31 -9.26 5.46 8.32
CA LEU A 31 -8.86 6.85 8.11
C LEU A 31 -9.84 7.83 8.75
N GLU A 32 -11.13 7.60 8.59
CA GLU A 32 -12.16 8.45 9.21
C GLU A 32 -12.02 8.49 10.73
N LYS A 33 -11.75 7.34 11.33
CA LYS A 33 -11.56 7.26 12.79
C LYS A 33 -10.31 7.99 13.22
N LEU A 34 -9.20 7.79 12.53
CA LEU A 34 -7.91 8.41 12.87
C LEU A 34 -7.94 9.93 12.69
N LYS A 35 -8.62 10.44 11.67
CA LYS A 35 -8.71 11.89 11.40
C LYS A 35 -9.37 12.68 12.53
N LYS A 36 -10.12 12.03 13.39
CA LYS A 36 -10.71 12.67 14.57
C LYS A 36 -9.67 13.05 15.62
N ASN A 37 -8.51 12.40 15.61
CA ASN A 37 -7.42 12.71 16.54
C ASN A 37 -6.49 13.77 15.93
N LYS A 38 -6.64 15.00 16.38
CA LYS A 38 -5.87 16.16 15.86
C LYS A 38 -4.40 16.16 16.27
N LYS A 39 -4.00 15.25 17.15
CA LYS A 39 -2.60 15.14 17.60
C LYS A 39 -1.74 14.27 16.68
N LEU A 40 -2.36 13.57 15.73
CA LEU A 40 -1.62 12.73 14.78
C LEU A 40 -0.93 13.58 13.71
N ILE A 41 0.27 13.16 13.32
CA ILE A 41 1.03 13.76 12.23
C ILE A 41 0.84 12.88 11.00
N TRP A 42 0.45 13.47 9.88
CA TRP A 42 0.19 12.75 8.64
C TRP A 42 1.37 12.90 7.68
N LYS A 43 1.85 11.81 7.14
CA LYS A 43 2.99 11.77 6.21
C LYS A 43 2.66 10.92 5.00
N ASN A 44 3.29 11.27 3.89
CA ASN A 44 3.22 10.49 2.66
C ASN A 44 4.33 9.43 2.63
N PRO A 45 4.14 8.35 1.86
CA PRO A 45 5.22 7.37 1.64
C PRO A 45 6.44 8.01 0.99
N THR A 46 7.62 7.53 1.37
CA THR A 46 8.85 7.92 0.67
C THR A 46 9.01 7.11 -0.62
N SER A 47 9.68 7.71 -1.61
CA SER A 47 10.14 6.95 -2.77
C SER A 47 11.34 6.08 -2.36
N PHE A 48 11.52 4.96 -3.05
CA PHE A 48 12.59 4.01 -2.75
C PHE A 48 13.05 3.30 -4.02
N ASP A 49 14.25 2.73 -3.96
CA ASP A 49 14.76 1.90 -5.04
C ASP A 49 14.11 0.51 -4.96
N LYS A 50 13.56 0.03 -6.07
CA LYS A 50 12.93 -1.30 -6.15
C LYS A 50 13.89 -2.44 -5.80
N ASP A 51 15.19 -2.22 -5.86
CA ASP A 51 16.18 -3.22 -5.45
C ASP A 51 16.04 -3.60 -3.97
N ILE A 52 15.44 -2.74 -3.15
CA ILE A 52 15.14 -3.06 -1.76
C ILE A 52 14.19 -4.26 -1.64
N ILE A 53 13.23 -4.37 -2.57
CA ILE A 53 12.27 -5.47 -2.60
C ILE A 53 12.98 -6.80 -2.90
N LYS A 54 14.06 -6.75 -3.69
CA LYS A 54 14.84 -7.93 -4.06
C LYS A 54 15.60 -8.55 -2.89
N GLN A 55 15.67 -7.87 -1.76
CA GLN A 55 16.24 -8.45 -0.53
C GLN A 55 15.30 -9.51 0.06
N ALA A 56 14.01 -9.45 -0.22
CA ALA A 56 13.01 -10.39 0.28
C ALA A 56 12.42 -11.28 -0.81
N HIS A 57 12.52 -10.86 -2.08
CA HIS A 57 11.92 -11.54 -3.22
C HIS A 57 12.91 -11.63 -4.37
N SER A 58 12.82 -12.68 -5.19
CA SER A 58 13.64 -12.79 -6.40
C SER A 58 13.24 -11.73 -7.43
N SER A 59 14.18 -11.38 -8.33
CA SER A 59 13.89 -10.47 -9.44
C SER A 59 12.77 -11.00 -10.34
N SER A 60 12.75 -12.31 -10.59
CA SER A 60 11.73 -12.93 -11.43
C SER A 60 10.34 -12.83 -10.79
N TYR A 61 10.24 -12.96 -9.46
CA TYR A 61 8.99 -12.79 -8.75
C TYR A 61 8.49 -11.35 -8.84
N LEU A 62 9.38 -10.40 -8.60
CA LEU A 62 9.05 -8.97 -8.70
C LEU A 62 8.54 -8.63 -10.10
N ASP A 63 9.22 -9.09 -11.14
CA ASP A 63 8.81 -8.88 -12.53
C ASP A 63 7.44 -9.50 -12.81
N ALA A 64 7.19 -10.70 -12.31
CA ALA A 64 5.91 -11.38 -12.48
C ALA A 64 4.77 -10.59 -11.82
N VAL A 65 5.00 -10.06 -10.61
CA VAL A 65 4.00 -9.25 -9.91
C VAL A 65 3.75 -7.95 -10.68
N GLU A 66 4.81 -7.25 -11.11
CA GLU A 66 4.65 -6.00 -11.86
C GLU A 66 3.87 -6.20 -13.16
N ASN A 67 4.08 -7.32 -13.85
CA ASN A 67 3.39 -7.65 -15.09
C ASN A 67 1.95 -8.16 -14.87
N ALA A 68 1.60 -8.51 -13.64
CA ALA A 68 0.26 -9.01 -13.34
C ALA A 68 -0.78 -7.91 -13.17
N PHE A 69 -0.37 -6.67 -12.94
CA PHE A 69 -1.31 -5.56 -12.77
C PHE A 69 -1.99 -5.23 -14.09
N PRO A 70 -3.34 -5.27 -14.15
CA PRO A 70 -4.06 -5.02 -15.39
C PRO A 70 -4.15 -3.52 -15.72
N GLU A 71 -4.37 -3.20 -16.99
CA GLU A 71 -4.69 -1.84 -17.40
C GLU A 71 -6.16 -1.50 -17.15
N LYS A 72 -7.02 -2.51 -17.07
CA LYS A 72 -8.44 -2.36 -16.75
C LYS A 72 -8.99 -3.66 -16.16
N GLY A 73 -10.05 -3.51 -15.37
CA GLY A 73 -10.74 -4.65 -14.79
C GLY A 73 -10.00 -5.29 -13.60
N LEU A 74 -10.37 -6.50 -13.29
CA LEU A 74 -9.84 -7.26 -12.17
C LEU A 74 -9.09 -8.49 -12.68
N VAL A 75 -7.96 -8.80 -12.02
CA VAL A 75 -7.20 -10.03 -12.28
C VAL A 75 -7.02 -10.78 -10.97
N PHE A 76 -7.30 -12.07 -10.99
CA PHE A 76 -7.13 -12.95 -9.84
C PHE A 76 -5.76 -13.60 -9.95
N LEU A 77 -4.85 -13.26 -9.02
CA LEU A 77 -3.53 -13.90 -8.93
C LEU A 77 -3.66 -15.30 -8.32
N ASP A 78 -4.59 -15.45 -7.40
CA ASP A 78 -5.04 -16.73 -6.84
C ASP A 78 -6.49 -16.54 -6.36
N GLY A 79 -7.03 -17.53 -5.63
CA GLY A 79 -8.44 -17.51 -5.20
C GLY A 79 -8.82 -16.32 -4.31
N ASP A 80 -7.85 -15.77 -3.59
CA ASP A 80 -8.09 -14.69 -2.62
C ASP A 80 -7.33 -13.40 -2.93
N THR A 81 -6.48 -13.38 -3.95
CA THR A 81 -5.65 -12.22 -4.28
C THR A 81 -6.12 -11.61 -5.59
N VAL A 82 -6.79 -10.48 -5.50
CA VAL A 82 -7.35 -9.77 -6.65
C VAL A 82 -6.64 -8.43 -6.82
N VAL A 83 -6.25 -8.11 -8.04
CA VAL A 83 -5.62 -6.82 -8.37
C VAL A 83 -6.39 -6.10 -9.47
N SER A 84 -6.28 -4.78 -9.45
CA SER A 84 -6.92 -3.86 -10.39
C SER A 84 -5.88 -2.84 -10.87
N PRO A 85 -6.22 -1.93 -11.79
CA PRO A 85 -5.25 -0.93 -12.25
C PRO A 85 -4.60 -0.10 -11.14
N GLY A 86 -5.35 0.24 -10.10
CA GLY A 86 -4.80 1.02 -8.96
C GLY A 86 -3.97 0.20 -7.96
N SER A 87 -3.94 -1.11 -8.10
CA SER A 87 -3.23 -1.99 -7.15
C SER A 87 -1.73 -1.84 -7.20
N LYS A 88 -1.16 -1.52 -8.36
CA LYS A 88 0.29 -1.33 -8.52
C LYS A 88 0.81 -0.21 -7.62
N ASP A 89 0.24 0.98 -7.74
CA ASP A 89 0.65 2.12 -6.91
C ASP A 89 0.39 1.84 -5.44
N ALA A 90 -0.73 1.23 -5.10
CA ALA A 90 -1.05 0.86 -3.72
C ALA A 90 0.00 -0.08 -3.14
N THR A 91 0.43 -1.08 -3.91
CA THR A 91 1.43 -2.07 -3.48
C THR A 91 2.79 -1.40 -3.21
N PHE A 92 3.28 -0.59 -4.14
CA PHE A 92 4.58 0.07 -3.97
C PHE A 92 4.53 1.17 -2.90
N ASP A 93 3.45 1.91 -2.81
CA ASP A 93 3.28 2.92 -1.75
C ASP A 93 3.20 2.28 -0.37
N ALA A 94 2.68 1.07 -0.26
CA ALA A 94 2.68 0.33 1.01
C ALA A 94 4.12 0.04 1.47
N VAL A 95 4.99 -0.38 0.55
CA VAL A 95 6.43 -0.56 0.85
C VAL A 95 7.07 0.76 1.26
N GLY A 96 6.82 1.82 0.49
CA GLY A 96 7.33 3.16 0.80
C GLY A 96 6.83 3.68 2.15
N SER A 97 5.61 3.34 2.54
CA SER A 97 5.03 3.73 3.82
C SER A 97 5.77 3.08 4.99
N ILE A 98 6.10 1.79 4.89
CA ILE A 98 6.87 1.09 5.92
C ILE A 98 8.28 1.68 6.04
N ILE A 99 8.94 1.92 4.92
CA ILE A 99 10.28 2.53 4.92
C ILE A 99 10.22 3.91 5.59
N SER A 100 9.25 4.73 5.21
CA SER A 100 9.05 6.06 5.79
C SER A 100 8.81 5.99 7.30
N ALA A 101 8.02 5.02 7.75
CA ALA A 101 7.74 4.84 9.17
C ALA A 101 8.98 4.42 9.96
N ILE A 102 9.77 3.49 9.42
CA ILE A 102 11.03 3.05 10.03
C ILE A 102 12.02 4.21 10.12
N ASP A 103 12.20 4.95 9.04
CA ASP A 103 13.10 6.10 9.01
C ASP A 103 12.67 7.16 10.02
N GLY A 104 11.38 7.40 10.16
CA GLY A 104 10.84 8.35 11.12
C GLY A 104 11.12 7.97 12.58
N VAL A 105 11.16 6.69 12.88
CA VAL A 105 11.50 6.18 14.22
C VAL A 105 13.02 6.21 14.46
N GLU A 106 13.80 5.81 13.46
CA GLU A 106 15.26 5.73 13.56
C GLU A 106 15.94 7.09 13.60
N ASN A 107 15.40 8.07 12.90
CA ASN A 107 16.02 9.38 12.70
C ASN A 107 15.33 10.51 13.49
N LYS A 108 14.90 10.22 14.69
CA LYS A 108 14.26 11.21 15.56
C LYS A 108 15.11 12.45 15.79
#